data_1eb49d330c6b63fc70ea64329cd9ecde
#
_entry.id   1eb49d330c6b63fc70ea64329cd9ecde
#
_cell.length_a   1.000
_cell.length_b   1.000
_cell.length_c   1.000
_cell.angle_alpha   90.00
_cell.angle_beta   90.00
_cell.angle_gamma   90.00
#
_symmetry.space_group_name_H-M   'P 1'
#
loop_
_entity.id
_entity.type
_entity.pdbx_description
1 polymer ?
#
loop_
_entity_poly.entity_id
_entity_poly.type
_entity_poly.pdbx_seq_one_letter_code
_entity_poly.pdbx_strand_id
1 'polypeptide(L)'
;MTVLTVRHVTVYRYRAPVGFGNHRMMFRPRDGHDQKLLEDTLAITPEPTKIRWLHDVFGNFVAVASFDARAEELAFTSNIRLEHTLSNLADLQIEPEATGYPFAYSEDELPDLMPFMARRYPDPDDAVERWVRRFLRQGRSNQTGALLMTLTAAIKESFVYIRRAEQGVHEPGLTLRLGHGSCRDLALLMVEGVRAVRLG
;
A
#
# COMPACT_ATOMS: atom_id res chain seq x y z
N MET A 1 17.65 15.09 8.33
CA MET A 1 17.71 13.66 8.64
C MET A 1 17.08 13.42 10.00
N THR A 2 16.12 12.52 10.09
CA THR A 2 15.40 12.21 11.33
C THR A 2 15.54 10.72 11.60
N VAL A 3 15.91 10.34 12.82
CA VAL A 3 15.92 8.92 13.22
C VAL A 3 14.54 8.59 13.77
N LEU A 4 13.89 7.61 13.15
CA LEU A 4 12.59 7.09 13.53
C LEU A 4 12.74 5.70 14.14
N THR A 5 11.99 5.46 15.21
CA THR A 5 11.87 4.13 15.80
C THR A 5 10.41 3.68 15.68
N VAL A 6 10.20 2.53 15.04
CA VAL A 6 8.88 1.93 14.85
C VAL A 6 8.85 0.59 15.57
N ARG A 7 7.89 0.41 16.49
CA ARG A 7 7.57 -0.87 17.08
C ARG A 7 6.19 -1.29 16.62
N HIS A 8 6.13 -2.41 15.91
CA HIS A 8 4.89 -3.02 15.45
C HIS A 8 4.65 -4.34 16.18
N VAL A 9 3.46 -4.48 16.79
CA VAL A 9 3.07 -5.70 17.51
C VAL A 9 1.73 -6.17 16.96
N THR A 10 1.68 -7.44 16.56
CA THR A 10 0.45 -8.12 16.17
C THR A 10 0.29 -9.37 17.03
N VAL A 11 -0.86 -9.52 17.69
CA VAL A 11 -1.17 -10.66 18.55
C VAL A 11 -2.50 -11.26 18.14
N TYR A 12 -2.47 -12.56 17.87
CA TYR A 12 -3.67 -13.39 17.66
C TYR A 12 -3.87 -14.29 18.85
N ARG A 13 -5.08 -14.24 19.46
CA ARG A 13 -5.45 -15.09 20.58
C ARG A 13 -6.57 -16.03 20.19
N TYR A 14 -6.42 -17.28 20.55
CA TYR A 14 -7.35 -18.36 20.26
C TYR A 14 -7.91 -18.93 21.54
N ARG A 15 -9.11 -19.50 21.49
CA ARG A 15 -9.77 -20.10 22.66
C ARG A 15 -9.16 -21.43 23.10
N ALA A 16 -8.38 -22.07 22.24
CA ALA A 16 -7.70 -23.32 22.48
C ALA A 16 -6.43 -23.38 21.63
N PRO A 17 -5.44 -24.24 21.97
CA PRO A 17 -4.22 -24.39 21.19
C PRO A 17 -4.52 -24.81 19.74
N VAL A 18 -4.08 -23.99 18.76
CA VAL A 18 -4.22 -24.23 17.34
C VAL A 18 -2.85 -24.46 16.69
N GLY A 19 -2.82 -25.21 15.59
CA GLY A 19 -1.63 -25.31 14.74
C GLY A 19 -1.56 -24.10 13.79
N PHE A 20 -0.36 -23.65 13.50
CA PHE A 20 -0.15 -22.48 12.63
C PHE A 20 0.36 -22.94 11.27
N GLY A 21 -0.25 -22.42 10.22
CA GLY A 21 0.29 -22.54 8.86
C GLY A 21 1.49 -21.60 8.65
N ASN A 22 2.02 -21.59 7.44
CA ASN A 22 3.08 -20.64 7.08
C ASN A 22 2.57 -19.20 7.16
N HIS A 23 3.31 -18.34 7.86
CA HIS A 23 3.02 -16.91 7.96
C HIS A 23 4.01 -16.12 7.14
N ARG A 24 3.47 -15.32 6.22
CA ARG A 24 4.23 -14.41 5.37
C ARG A 24 4.18 -13.00 5.95
N MET A 25 5.35 -12.41 6.19
CA MET A 25 5.50 -11.11 6.82
C MET A 25 6.37 -10.19 5.96
N MET A 26 6.02 -8.92 5.91
CA MET A 26 6.75 -7.87 5.20
C MET A 26 6.92 -6.67 6.13
N PHE A 27 7.66 -6.85 7.22
CA PHE A 27 7.92 -5.79 8.20
C PHE A 27 9.16 -4.97 7.89
N ARG A 28 10.19 -5.63 7.35
CA ARG A 28 11.46 -4.97 7.04
C ARG A 28 11.27 -3.95 5.92
N PRO A 29 11.55 -2.65 6.14
CA PRO A 29 11.51 -1.64 5.10
C PRO A 29 12.64 -1.87 4.09
N ARG A 30 12.47 -1.37 2.89
CA ARG A 30 13.53 -1.31 1.89
C ARG A 30 14.48 -0.16 2.22
N ASP A 31 15.77 -0.33 1.98
CA ASP A 31 16.72 0.78 1.93
C ASP A 31 16.50 1.56 0.64
N GLY A 32 16.65 2.87 0.73
CA GLY A 32 16.48 3.79 -0.38
C GLY A 32 17.34 5.04 -0.17
N HIS A 33 17.31 5.92 -1.16
CA HIS A 33 18.03 7.19 -1.09
C HIS A 33 17.52 8.09 0.05
N ASP A 34 16.25 7.99 0.36
CA ASP A 34 15.54 8.80 1.35
C ASP A 34 15.44 8.12 2.72
N GLN A 35 15.78 6.84 2.82
CA GLN A 35 15.75 6.12 4.09
C GLN A 35 16.83 5.04 4.20
N LYS A 36 17.48 5.01 5.35
CA LYS A 36 18.51 4.02 5.69
C LYS A 36 18.08 3.22 6.90
N LEU A 37 18.05 1.90 6.75
CA LEU A 37 17.76 0.99 7.85
C LEU A 37 18.97 0.91 8.79
N LEU A 38 18.78 1.26 10.06
CA LEU A 38 19.82 1.22 11.10
C LEU A 38 19.74 -0.08 11.92
N GLU A 39 18.49 -0.52 12.21
CA GLU A 39 18.25 -1.71 13.02
C GLU A 39 16.91 -2.33 12.63
N ASP A 40 16.88 -3.66 12.59
CA ASP A 40 15.67 -4.45 12.31
C ASP A 40 15.70 -5.73 13.14
N THR A 41 14.70 -5.90 14.00
CA THR A 41 14.52 -7.12 14.79
C THR A 41 13.11 -7.66 14.63
N LEU A 42 12.98 -8.96 14.51
CA LEU A 42 11.70 -9.66 14.44
C LEU A 42 11.69 -10.79 15.48
N ALA A 43 10.83 -10.64 16.49
CA ALA A 43 10.54 -11.68 17.47
C ALA A 43 9.18 -12.30 17.18
N ILE A 44 9.08 -13.63 17.27
CA ILE A 44 7.86 -14.40 16.99
C ILE A 44 7.61 -15.36 18.13
N THR A 45 6.38 -15.42 18.62
CA THR A 45 5.96 -16.34 19.69
C THR A 45 4.69 -17.08 19.23
N PRO A 46 4.64 -18.45 19.30
CA PRO A 46 5.74 -19.34 19.65
C PRO A 46 6.89 -19.24 18.64
N GLU A 47 8.08 -19.67 19.08
CA GLU A 47 9.26 -19.68 18.20
C GLU A 47 8.99 -20.54 16.97
N PRO A 48 9.22 -20.00 15.75
CA PRO A 48 9.02 -20.77 14.53
C PRO A 48 10.10 -21.83 14.35
N THR A 49 9.74 -22.98 13.82
CA THR A 49 10.66 -24.04 13.46
C THR A 49 11.65 -23.62 12.39
N LYS A 50 11.20 -22.72 11.50
CA LYS A 50 12.02 -22.21 10.40
C LYS A 50 11.56 -20.83 9.98
N ILE A 51 12.51 -19.94 9.71
CA ILE A 51 12.28 -18.67 9.02
C ILE A 51 13.07 -18.68 7.71
N ARG A 52 12.39 -18.39 6.60
CA ARG A 52 13.04 -18.16 5.31
C ARG A 52 12.88 -16.71 4.92
N TRP A 53 13.95 -16.08 4.49
CA TRP A 53 13.96 -14.74 3.93
C TRP A 53 14.08 -14.81 2.41
N LEU A 54 13.27 -14.01 1.73
CA LEU A 54 13.25 -13.92 0.27
C LEU A 54 12.86 -12.51 -0.15
N HIS A 55 13.09 -12.19 -1.42
CA HIS A 55 12.54 -11.01 -2.06
C HIS A 55 11.37 -11.44 -2.94
N ASP A 56 10.32 -10.64 -2.96
CA ASP A 56 9.26 -10.82 -3.95
C ASP A 56 9.60 -10.07 -5.24
N VAL A 57 8.73 -10.21 -6.26
CA VAL A 57 8.92 -9.57 -7.57
C VAL A 57 8.89 -8.05 -7.52
N PHE A 58 8.45 -7.46 -6.42
CA PHE A 58 8.44 -6.02 -6.19
C PHE A 58 9.63 -5.55 -5.34
N GLY A 59 10.57 -6.43 -5.03
CA GLY A 59 11.74 -6.11 -4.20
C GLY A 59 11.42 -5.97 -2.70
N ASN A 60 10.27 -6.46 -2.23
CA ASN A 60 9.98 -6.46 -0.80
C ASN A 60 10.76 -7.57 -0.09
N PHE A 61 11.29 -7.26 1.10
CA PHE A 61 11.81 -8.27 2.02
C PHE A 61 10.67 -9.06 2.64
N VAL A 62 10.66 -10.36 2.41
CA VAL A 62 9.60 -11.25 2.89
C VAL A 62 10.19 -12.30 3.82
N ALA A 63 9.70 -12.35 5.04
CA ALA A 63 9.94 -13.46 5.95
C ALA A 63 8.78 -14.45 5.88
N VAL A 64 9.11 -15.75 5.75
CA VAL A 64 8.13 -16.83 5.83
C VAL A 64 8.48 -17.71 7.02
N ALA A 65 7.66 -17.67 8.06
CA ALA A 65 7.79 -18.47 9.27
C ALA A 65 6.91 -19.72 9.18
N SER A 66 7.48 -20.88 9.56
CA SER A 66 6.79 -22.18 9.67
C SER A 66 6.82 -22.62 11.13
N PHE A 67 5.76 -23.34 11.56
CA PHE A 67 5.56 -23.74 12.94
C PHE A 67 5.15 -25.21 13.02
N ASP A 68 5.69 -25.93 14.00
CA ASP A 68 5.25 -27.28 14.39
C ASP A 68 4.47 -27.24 15.70
N ALA A 69 4.67 -26.18 16.49
CA ALA A 69 4.01 -26.02 17.78
C ALA A 69 2.54 -25.65 17.63
N ARG A 70 1.74 -26.09 18.63
CA ARG A 70 0.37 -25.61 18.85
C ARG A 70 0.38 -24.64 20.04
N ALA A 71 -0.31 -23.50 19.92
CA ALA A 71 -0.41 -22.54 21.00
C ALA A 71 -1.75 -21.78 20.96
N GLU A 72 -2.09 -21.14 22.06
CA GLU A 72 -3.27 -20.27 22.18
C GLU A 72 -2.97 -18.82 21.76
N GLU A 73 -1.70 -18.51 21.59
CA GLU A 73 -1.28 -17.17 21.13
C GLU A 73 -0.25 -17.28 20.03
N LEU A 74 -0.38 -16.40 19.03
CA LEU A 74 0.64 -16.14 18.01
C LEU A 74 0.93 -14.64 17.99
N ALA A 75 2.15 -14.27 18.32
CA ALA A 75 2.57 -12.88 18.39
C ALA A 75 3.77 -12.59 17.48
N PHE A 76 3.75 -11.45 16.84
CA PHE A 76 4.85 -10.89 16.05
C PHE A 76 5.21 -9.53 16.63
N THR A 77 6.48 -9.33 16.94
CA THR A 77 7.02 -8.03 17.36
C THR A 77 8.15 -7.64 16.44
N SER A 78 7.96 -6.60 15.66
CA SER A 78 9.00 -5.99 14.82
C SER A 78 9.43 -4.68 15.45
N ASN A 79 10.75 -4.49 15.65
CA ASN A 79 11.32 -3.21 16.04
C ASN A 79 12.28 -2.78 14.93
N ILE A 80 12.06 -1.57 14.45
CA ILE A 80 12.79 -0.99 13.33
C ILE A 80 13.31 0.35 13.77
N ARG A 81 14.57 0.63 13.49
CA ARG A 81 15.17 1.95 13.62
C ARG A 81 15.73 2.36 12.27
N LEU A 82 15.29 3.47 11.75
CA LEU A 82 15.71 3.96 10.46
C LEU A 82 16.01 5.46 10.51
N GLU A 83 16.94 5.86 9.67
CA GLU A 83 17.21 7.27 9.37
C GLU A 83 16.40 7.62 8.12
N HIS A 84 15.60 8.68 8.23
CA HIS A 84 14.75 9.16 7.16
C HIS A 84 15.09 10.60 6.81
N THR A 85 15.32 10.83 5.53
CA THR A 85 15.47 12.17 4.98
C THR A 85 14.10 12.56 4.43
N LEU A 86 13.42 13.48 5.10
CA LEU A 86 12.15 14.01 4.62
C LEU A 86 12.39 14.68 3.26
N SER A 87 11.99 14.02 2.20
CA SER A 87 11.70 14.71 0.95
C SER A 87 10.41 15.49 1.14
N ASN A 88 10.43 16.74 0.75
CA ASN A 88 9.24 17.57 0.80
C ASN A 88 8.21 16.97 -0.17
N LEU A 89 7.03 16.60 0.31
CA LEU A 89 5.94 16.09 -0.56
C LEU A 89 5.58 17.09 -1.68
N ALA A 90 5.96 18.34 -1.52
CA ALA A 90 5.83 19.36 -2.57
C ALA A 90 6.84 19.18 -3.73
N ASP A 91 7.93 18.45 -3.51
CA ASP A 91 8.96 18.15 -4.53
C ASP A 91 8.70 16.78 -5.18
N LEU A 92 7.45 16.50 -5.57
CA LEU A 92 7.18 15.40 -6.49
C LEU A 92 7.97 15.65 -7.77
N GLN A 93 9.12 15.00 -7.89
CA GLN A 93 9.88 15.00 -9.14
C GLN A 93 9.11 14.17 -10.15
N ILE A 94 8.38 14.86 -11.02
CA ILE A 94 7.63 14.27 -12.12
C ILE A 94 8.44 14.52 -13.37
N GLU A 95 8.70 13.46 -14.14
CA GLU A 95 9.38 13.58 -15.41
C GLU A 95 8.66 14.61 -16.31
N PRO A 96 9.40 15.40 -17.09
CA PRO A 96 8.84 16.49 -17.91
C PRO A 96 7.66 16.05 -18.77
N GLU A 97 7.74 14.83 -19.35
CA GLU A 97 6.74 14.23 -20.23
C GLU A 97 5.44 13.89 -19.49
N ALA A 98 5.54 13.58 -18.18
CA ALA A 98 4.42 13.22 -17.32
C ALA A 98 3.85 14.39 -16.50
N THR A 99 4.41 15.60 -16.64
CA THR A 99 3.98 16.78 -15.88
C THR A 99 2.52 17.14 -16.18
N GLY A 100 2.08 16.97 -17.44
CA GLY A 100 0.71 17.26 -17.87
C GLY A 100 -0.07 15.99 -18.18
N TYR A 101 -1.23 15.81 -17.53
CA TYR A 101 -2.16 14.72 -17.82
C TYR A 101 -3.20 15.17 -18.86
N PRO A 102 -3.54 14.36 -19.89
CA PRO A 102 -3.03 13.03 -20.15
C PRO A 102 -1.63 13.02 -20.75
N PHE A 103 -0.87 11.96 -20.44
CA PHE A 103 0.43 11.66 -21.04
C PHE A 103 0.51 10.17 -21.40
N ALA A 104 1.56 9.79 -22.13
CA ALA A 104 1.82 8.40 -22.48
C ALA A 104 3.22 7.99 -21.97
N TYR A 105 3.32 6.78 -21.46
CA TYR A 105 4.62 6.16 -21.17
C TYR A 105 5.33 5.76 -22.45
N SER A 106 6.65 5.69 -22.42
CA SER A 106 7.44 5.21 -23.55
C SER A 106 7.15 3.74 -23.87
N GLU A 107 7.42 3.33 -25.11
CA GLU A 107 7.26 1.93 -25.53
C GLU A 107 8.18 0.98 -24.75
N ASP A 108 9.34 1.46 -24.32
CA ASP A 108 10.30 0.69 -23.53
C ASP A 108 9.83 0.46 -22.08
N GLU A 109 9.08 1.41 -21.50
CA GLU A 109 8.57 1.33 -20.11
C GLU A 109 7.26 0.55 -20.01
N LEU A 110 6.44 0.57 -21.06
CA LEU A 110 5.10 -0.02 -21.04
C LEU A 110 5.07 -1.48 -20.58
N PRO A 111 5.97 -2.39 -21.02
CA PRO A 111 5.95 -3.78 -20.59
C PRO A 111 6.07 -3.95 -19.08
N ASP A 112 6.89 -3.13 -18.43
CA ASP A 112 7.12 -3.18 -16.98
C ASP A 112 6.00 -2.49 -16.20
N LEU A 113 5.36 -1.48 -16.78
CA LEU A 113 4.29 -0.70 -16.15
C LEU A 113 2.90 -1.31 -16.32
N MET A 114 2.68 -2.13 -17.36
CA MET A 114 1.37 -2.76 -17.63
C MET A 114 0.71 -3.39 -16.39
N PRO A 115 1.42 -4.16 -15.53
CA PRO A 115 0.83 -4.75 -14.34
C PRO A 115 0.35 -3.73 -13.30
N PHE A 116 0.94 -2.52 -13.31
CA PHE A 116 0.56 -1.43 -12.41
C PHE A 116 -0.60 -0.61 -12.96
N MET A 117 -0.70 -0.50 -14.26
CA MET A 117 -1.75 0.25 -14.96
C MET A 117 -3.06 -0.54 -15.09
N ALA A 118 -2.97 -1.87 -15.12
CA ALA A 118 -4.13 -2.74 -15.31
C ALA A 118 -5.11 -2.62 -14.13
N ARG A 119 -6.37 -2.36 -14.42
CA ARG A 119 -7.46 -2.42 -13.43
C ARG A 119 -7.63 -3.84 -12.91
N ARG A 120 -7.76 -3.98 -11.60
CA ARG A 120 -7.88 -5.30 -10.95
C ARG A 120 -9.24 -5.56 -10.34
N TYR A 121 -10.09 -4.55 -10.26
CA TYR A 121 -11.43 -4.65 -9.69
C TYR A 121 -12.47 -4.24 -10.73
N PRO A 122 -13.61 -4.96 -10.78
CA PRO A 122 -14.70 -4.61 -11.67
C PRO A 122 -15.32 -3.27 -11.27
N ASP A 123 -15.70 -2.50 -12.26
CA ASP A 123 -16.40 -1.23 -12.10
C ASP A 123 -17.51 -1.15 -13.16
N PRO A 124 -18.52 -2.04 -13.07
CA PRO A 124 -19.50 -2.24 -14.14
C PRO A 124 -20.31 -0.97 -14.42
N ASP A 125 -20.43 -0.11 -13.44
CA ASP A 125 -21.16 1.16 -13.54
C ASP A 125 -20.23 2.35 -13.75
N ASP A 126 -18.93 2.13 -14.01
CA ASP A 126 -17.89 3.17 -14.12
C ASP A 126 -17.90 4.17 -12.95
N ALA A 127 -18.33 3.73 -11.76
CA ALA A 127 -18.54 4.61 -10.61
C ALA A 127 -17.21 5.22 -10.11
N VAL A 128 -16.16 4.42 -10.08
CA VAL A 128 -14.81 4.86 -9.67
C VAL A 128 -14.23 5.80 -10.72
N GLU A 129 -14.37 5.46 -12.00
CA GLU A 129 -13.92 6.31 -13.10
C GLU A 129 -14.65 7.65 -13.10
N ARG A 130 -15.99 7.64 -13.00
CA ARG A 130 -16.78 8.88 -12.93
C ARG A 130 -16.42 9.74 -11.72
N TRP A 131 -16.11 9.09 -10.58
CA TRP A 131 -15.69 9.82 -9.39
C TRP A 131 -14.37 10.56 -9.63
N VAL A 132 -13.36 9.93 -10.22
CA VAL A 132 -12.07 10.57 -10.55
C VAL A 132 -12.24 11.66 -11.61
N ARG A 133 -13.03 11.39 -12.65
CA ARG A 133 -13.25 12.36 -13.74
C ARG A 133 -13.85 13.70 -13.29
N ARG A 134 -14.48 13.76 -12.11
CA ARG A 134 -14.96 15.03 -11.53
C ARG A 134 -13.83 16.01 -11.18
N PHE A 135 -12.63 15.50 -10.97
CA PHE A 135 -11.44 16.28 -10.63
C PHE A 135 -10.60 16.67 -11.86
N LEU A 136 -10.96 16.15 -13.03
CA LEU A 136 -10.33 16.50 -14.30
C LEU A 136 -10.97 17.75 -14.90
N ARG A 137 -10.14 18.67 -15.34
CA ARG A 137 -10.60 19.83 -16.12
C ARG A 137 -10.87 19.39 -17.54
N GLN A 138 -12.11 19.51 -17.97
CA GLN A 138 -12.50 19.15 -19.34
C GLN A 138 -11.82 20.07 -20.37
N GLY A 139 -11.27 19.48 -21.43
CA GLY A 139 -10.68 20.20 -22.55
C GLY A 139 -9.37 20.96 -22.25
N ARG A 140 -8.74 20.68 -21.11
CA ARG A 140 -7.44 21.27 -20.72
C ARG A 140 -6.51 20.20 -20.16
N SER A 141 -5.20 20.41 -20.31
CA SER A 141 -4.20 19.62 -19.59
C SER A 141 -4.34 19.87 -18.09
N ASN A 142 -4.24 18.79 -17.32
CA ASN A 142 -4.20 18.84 -15.85
C ASN A 142 -2.76 18.63 -15.42
N GLN A 143 -2.31 19.37 -14.42
CA GLN A 143 -1.01 19.09 -13.80
C GLN A 143 -1.10 17.77 -13.03
N THR A 144 -0.29 16.77 -13.39
CA THR A 144 -0.34 15.41 -12.82
C THR A 144 -0.19 15.42 -11.30
N GLY A 145 0.82 16.12 -10.78
CA GLY A 145 1.01 16.25 -9.33
C GLY A 145 -0.17 16.90 -8.62
N ALA A 146 -0.73 17.98 -9.20
CA ALA A 146 -1.90 18.66 -8.63
C ALA A 146 -3.14 17.76 -8.63
N LEU A 147 -3.32 16.94 -9.68
CA LEU A 147 -4.41 15.96 -9.75
C LEU A 147 -4.28 14.91 -8.64
N LEU A 148 -3.09 14.31 -8.46
CA LEU A 148 -2.85 13.32 -7.41
C LEU A 148 -3.07 13.90 -6.01
N MET A 149 -2.61 15.12 -5.75
CA MET A 149 -2.85 15.82 -4.49
C MET A 149 -4.33 16.11 -4.28
N THR A 150 -5.06 16.51 -5.32
CA THR A 150 -6.50 16.76 -5.26
C THR A 150 -7.27 15.48 -4.93
N LEU A 151 -6.94 14.35 -5.56
CA LEU A 151 -7.56 13.06 -5.28
C LEU A 151 -7.27 12.61 -3.84
N THR A 152 -6.03 12.79 -3.36
CA THR A 152 -5.65 12.49 -1.98
C THR A 152 -6.45 13.33 -0.98
N ALA A 153 -6.57 14.63 -1.22
CA ALA A 153 -7.38 15.53 -0.40
C ALA A 153 -8.87 15.14 -0.44
N ALA A 154 -9.42 14.83 -1.61
CA ALA A 154 -10.80 14.41 -1.77
C ALA A 154 -11.11 13.12 -1.00
N ILE A 155 -10.19 12.15 -0.98
CA ILE A 155 -10.34 10.93 -0.16
C ILE A 155 -10.36 11.31 1.32
N LYS A 156 -9.42 12.13 1.77
CA LYS A 156 -9.33 12.57 3.17
C LYS A 156 -10.58 13.31 3.64
N GLU A 157 -11.17 14.15 2.78
CA GLU A 157 -12.28 15.04 3.13
C GLU A 157 -13.64 14.36 2.97
N SER A 158 -13.77 13.41 2.03
CA SER A 158 -15.06 12.82 1.68
C SER A 158 -15.32 11.46 2.29
N PHE A 159 -14.29 10.81 2.88
CA PHE A 159 -14.41 9.46 3.42
C PHE A 159 -14.07 9.41 4.90
N VAL A 160 -14.84 8.61 5.63
CA VAL A 160 -14.60 8.36 7.06
C VAL A 160 -13.66 7.17 7.22
N TYR A 161 -12.56 7.38 7.93
CA TYR A 161 -11.69 6.27 8.32
C TYR A 161 -12.36 5.44 9.41
N ILE A 162 -12.46 4.13 9.20
CA ILE A 162 -12.91 3.17 10.20
C ILE A 162 -11.93 2.01 10.31
N ARG A 163 -11.72 1.53 11.53
CA ARG A 163 -11.02 0.27 11.76
C ARG A 163 -11.94 -0.89 11.45
N ARG A 164 -11.49 -1.79 10.55
CA ARG A 164 -12.23 -3.01 10.22
C ARG A 164 -11.53 -4.23 10.81
N ALA A 165 -12.31 -5.14 11.36
CA ALA A 165 -11.83 -6.43 11.86
C ALA A 165 -11.92 -7.53 10.78
N GLU A 166 -12.71 -7.32 9.73
CA GLU A 166 -12.90 -8.28 8.65
C GLU A 166 -11.62 -8.43 7.81
N GLN A 167 -11.41 -9.66 7.38
CA GLN A 167 -10.29 -9.99 6.51
C GLN A 167 -10.50 -9.39 5.10
N GLY A 168 -9.40 -9.02 4.46
CA GLY A 168 -9.41 -8.49 3.09
C GLY A 168 -9.60 -6.97 3.01
N VAL A 169 -10.00 -6.52 1.85
CA VAL A 169 -10.27 -5.11 1.50
C VAL A 169 -11.65 -4.98 0.88
N HIS A 170 -12.28 -3.80 1.01
CA HIS A 170 -13.43 -3.47 0.20
C HIS A 170 -13.03 -3.25 -1.25
N GLU A 171 -13.85 -3.72 -2.17
CA GLU A 171 -13.73 -3.29 -3.57
C GLU A 171 -13.90 -1.76 -3.67
N PRO A 172 -13.18 -1.10 -4.59
CA PRO A 172 -13.21 0.37 -4.71
C PRO A 172 -14.61 0.96 -4.89
N GLY A 173 -15.45 0.33 -5.71
CA GLY A 173 -16.84 0.73 -5.90
C GLY A 173 -17.68 0.62 -4.63
N LEU A 174 -17.40 -0.39 -3.77
CA LEU A 174 -18.07 -0.51 -2.47
C LEU A 174 -17.60 0.59 -1.50
N THR A 175 -16.29 0.83 -1.41
CA THR A 175 -15.73 1.92 -0.60
C THR A 175 -16.35 3.26 -0.99
N LEU A 176 -16.48 3.51 -2.28
CA LEU A 176 -17.09 4.72 -2.83
C LEU A 176 -18.57 4.87 -2.41
N ARG A 177 -19.35 3.79 -2.48
CA ARG A 177 -20.77 3.80 -2.07
C ARG A 177 -20.95 3.99 -0.58
N LEU A 178 -20.10 3.34 0.24
CA LEU A 178 -20.19 3.41 1.70
C LEU A 178 -19.70 4.75 2.26
N GLY A 179 -18.83 5.46 1.56
CA GLY A 179 -18.20 6.68 2.06
C GLY A 179 -17.25 6.48 3.24
N HIS A 180 -16.86 5.24 3.52
CA HIS A 180 -15.94 4.91 4.61
C HIS A 180 -15.12 3.65 4.30
N GLY A 181 -13.99 3.49 4.99
CA GLY A 181 -13.15 2.30 4.90
C GLY A 181 -11.93 2.36 5.80
N SER A 182 -11.17 1.27 5.83
CA SER A 182 -9.85 1.22 6.46
C SER A 182 -8.81 1.94 5.59
N CYS A 183 -7.60 2.14 6.13
CA CYS A 183 -6.50 2.72 5.34
C CYS A 183 -6.23 1.94 4.04
N ARG A 184 -6.38 0.61 4.05
CA ARG A 184 -6.20 -0.23 2.87
C ARG A 184 -7.30 -0.04 1.83
N ASP A 185 -8.55 0.13 2.28
CA ASP A 185 -9.70 0.36 1.41
C ASP A 185 -9.57 1.72 0.69
N LEU A 186 -9.19 2.76 1.44
CA LEU A 186 -8.99 4.10 0.90
C LEU A 186 -7.78 4.18 -0.04
N ALA A 187 -6.68 3.50 0.30
CA ALA A 187 -5.52 3.39 -0.59
C ALA A 187 -5.87 2.64 -1.89
N LEU A 188 -6.66 1.56 -1.79
CA LEU A 188 -7.10 0.82 -2.96
C LEU A 188 -8.03 1.64 -3.85
N LEU A 189 -8.92 2.45 -3.27
CA LEU A 189 -9.75 3.40 -4.03
C LEU A 189 -8.89 4.39 -4.82
N MET A 190 -7.81 4.92 -4.20
CA MET A 190 -6.88 5.80 -4.88
C MET A 190 -6.18 5.10 -6.05
N VAL A 191 -5.62 3.90 -5.82
CA VAL A 191 -4.91 3.11 -6.84
C VAL A 191 -5.83 2.79 -8.03
N GLU A 192 -7.04 2.27 -7.78
CA GLU A 192 -7.97 1.94 -8.86
C GLU A 192 -8.54 3.20 -9.54
N GLY A 193 -8.65 4.29 -8.80
CA GLY A 193 -9.04 5.59 -9.33
C GLY A 193 -8.05 6.12 -10.38
N VAL A 194 -6.75 6.09 -10.06
CA VAL A 194 -5.72 6.54 -11.02
C VAL A 194 -5.58 5.58 -12.20
N ARG A 195 -5.75 4.27 -11.98
CA ARG A 195 -5.80 3.26 -13.05
C ARG A 195 -6.98 3.48 -14.00
N ALA A 196 -8.14 3.86 -13.48
CA ALA A 196 -9.34 4.12 -14.30
C ALA A 196 -9.11 5.25 -15.31
N VAL A 197 -8.25 6.20 -14.99
CA VAL A 197 -7.88 7.30 -15.89
C VAL A 197 -6.50 7.11 -16.53
N ARG A 198 -5.91 5.92 -16.43
CA ARG A 198 -4.61 5.56 -17.04
C ARG A 198 -3.45 6.44 -16.59
N LEU A 199 -3.40 6.74 -15.31
CA LEU A 199 -2.33 7.54 -14.71
C LEU A 199 -1.22 6.65 -14.11
N GLY A 200 -1.39 5.32 -14.10
CA GLY A 200 -0.38 4.41 -13.56
C GLY A 200 -0.96 3.17 -13.01
#